data_9d6db03ae9ec55be13edb4ba03d2327d
#
_entry.id   9d6db03ae9ec55be13edb4ba03d2327d
#
_cell.length_a   1.000
_cell.length_b   1.000
_cell.length_c   1.000
_cell.angle_alpha   90.00
_cell.angle_beta   90.00
_cell.angle_gamma   90.00
#
_symmetry.space_group_name_H-M   'P 1'
#
loop_
_entity.id
_entity.type
_entity.pdbx_description
1 polymer ?
#
loop_
_entity_poly.entity_id
_entity_poly.type
_entity_poly.pdbx_seq_one_letter_code
_entity_poly.pdbx_strand_id
1 'polypeptide(L)'
;MTSETSTSGRKVAVVTGASSGIGAATAKQFAAEGFRVVLGARREDKLEAVAEEIRAAGGEATVYKVDVTSDDDVVALAKAEPRVDVLVNNAGGAWGMESVEGAVEEKWRWMYDVNVLGTLRVTRALLPALKTTSGIVLTVGSIAGRQVYTGGAGYNAAKHAERALVEVLRQEVAADGVRVTEIDPGRVHTDFSLVRFDGDETKAAAVYDGVESLTADDVADIIVFAATRPKRVNIDFLQVTPIDQVGGAKPKK
;
A
#
# COMPACT_ATOMS: atom_id res chain seq x y z
N MET A 1 -27.56 15.13 33.46
CA MET A 1 -26.78 15.65 32.32
C MET A 1 -26.23 14.44 31.60
N THR A 2 -26.97 13.99 30.61
CA THR A 2 -26.59 12.87 29.73
C THR A 2 -25.58 13.41 28.75
N SER A 3 -24.34 12.89 28.80
CA SER A 3 -23.31 13.17 27.79
C SER A 3 -23.78 12.55 26.48
N GLU A 4 -24.29 13.38 25.58
CA GLU A 4 -24.38 13.02 24.18
C GLU A 4 -22.96 12.77 23.69
N THR A 5 -22.60 11.49 23.51
CA THR A 5 -21.45 11.09 22.76
C THR A 5 -21.69 11.55 21.33
N SER A 6 -21.14 12.71 21.01
CA SER A 6 -21.06 13.24 19.65
C SER A 6 -20.42 12.18 18.77
N THR A 7 -21.20 11.54 17.91
CA THR A 7 -20.74 10.78 16.75
C THR A 7 -20.17 11.73 15.68
N SER A 8 -19.32 12.67 16.08
CA SER A 8 -18.43 13.41 15.21
C SER A 8 -17.40 12.38 14.73
N GLY A 9 -17.69 11.76 13.59
CA GLY A 9 -17.06 10.56 13.12
C GLY A 9 -15.53 10.66 13.06
N ARG A 10 -14.86 9.67 13.64
CA ARG A 10 -13.42 9.47 13.47
C ARG A 10 -13.07 9.54 11.97
N LYS A 11 -11.90 10.06 11.65
CA LYS A 11 -11.39 9.98 10.27
C LYS A 11 -11.26 8.52 9.86
N VAL A 12 -11.51 8.25 8.61
CA VAL A 12 -11.51 6.87 8.06
C VAL A 12 -10.28 6.67 7.19
N ALA A 13 -9.50 5.65 7.51
CA ALA A 13 -8.38 5.18 6.69
C ALA A 13 -8.69 3.81 6.07
N VAL A 14 -8.75 3.75 4.75
CA VAL A 14 -8.87 2.50 3.99
C VAL A 14 -7.48 2.03 3.60
N VAL A 15 -7.13 0.79 3.94
CA VAL A 15 -5.83 0.19 3.63
C VAL A 15 -6.04 -1.09 2.84
N THR A 16 -5.56 -1.15 1.60
CA THR A 16 -5.55 -2.37 0.80
C THR A 16 -4.31 -3.21 1.09
N GLY A 17 -4.41 -4.54 0.92
CA GLY A 17 -3.32 -5.45 1.28
C GLY A 17 -3.03 -5.49 2.78
N ALA A 18 -4.02 -5.20 3.62
CA ALA A 18 -3.88 -5.02 5.06
C ALA A 18 -3.71 -6.32 5.86
N SER A 19 -3.66 -7.49 5.21
CA SER A 19 -3.56 -8.79 5.89
C SER A 19 -2.15 -9.17 6.37
N SER A 20 -1.12 -8.41 6.00
CA SER A 20 0.28 -8.66 6.44
C SER A 20 1.19 -7.49 6.08
N GLY A 21 2.44 -7.54 6.55
CA GLY A 21 3.53 -6.64 6.15
C GLY A 21 3.18 -5.15 6.33
N ILE A 22 3.57 -4.34 5.35
CA ILE A 22 3.40 -2.88 5.39
C ILE A 22 1.94 -2.48 5.61
N GLY A 23 0.98 -3.16 4.93
CA GLY A 23 -0.44 -2.83 5.06
C GLY A 23 -0.98 -3.06 6.47
N ALA A 24 -0.63 -4.17 7.11
CA ALA A 24 -1.03 -4.48 8.48
C ALA A 24 -0.41 -3.49 9.48
N ALA A 25 0.89 -3.19 9.35
CA ALA A 25 1.58 -2.21 10.19
C ALA A 25 0.96 -0.81 10.03
N THR A 26 0.71 -0.38 8.80
CA THR A 26 0.07 0.90 8.49
C THR A 26 -1.32 1.02 9.13
N ALA A 27 -2.13 -0.04 9.03
CA ALA A 27 -3.46 -0.05 9.64
C ALA A 27 -3.40 0.10 11.16
N LYS A 28 -2.49 -0.62 11.83
CA LYS A 28 -2.28 -0.54 13.28
C LYS A 28 -1.86 0.88 13.70
N GLN A 29 -0.95 1.50 12.97
CA GLN A 29 -0.50 2.86 13.27
C GLN A 29 -1.58 3.90 13.02
N PHE A 30 -2.38 3.80 11.95
CA PHE A 30 -3.53 4.69 11.78
C PHE A 30 -4.56 4.54 12.90
N ALA A 31 -4.81 3.32 13.37
CA ALA A 31 -5.70 3.10 14.51
C ALA A 31 -5.17 3.75 15.80
N ALA A 32 -3.85 3.69 16.04
CA ALA A 32 -3.19 4.35 17.16
C ALA A 32 -3.30 5.89 17.07
N GLU A 33 -3.31 6.45 15.85
CA GLU A 33 -3.57 7.88 15.59
C GLU A 33 -5.07 8.25 15.68
N GLY A 34 -5.93 7.32 16.11
CA GLY A 34 -7.35 7.56 16.36
C GLY A 34 -8.24 7.47 15.12
N PHE A 35 -7.75 6.95 14.00
CA PHE A 35 -8.58 6.67 12.84
C PHE A 35 -9.43 5.41 13.07
N ARG A 36 -10.62 5.37 12.46
CA ARG A 36 -11.28 4.11 12.15
C ARG A 36 -10.60 3.53 10.90
N VAL A 37 -10.11 2.31 10.99
CA VAL A 37 -9.41 1.68 9.87
C VAL A 37 -10.28 0.63 9.19
N VAL A 38 -10.23 0.62 7.86
CA VAL A 38 -10.89 -0.31 6.98
C VAL A 38 -9.82 -1.18 6.33
N LEU A 39 -9.84 -2.46 6.67
CA LEU A 39 -8.84 -3.44 6.27
C LEU A 39 -9.35 -4.21 5.04
N GLY A 40 -8.73 -4.02 3.89
CA GLY A 40 -9.08 -4.72 2.66
C GLY A 40 -7.98 -5.68 2.22
N ALA A 41 -8.29 -6.98 2.04
CA ALA A 41 -7.43 -7.97 1.40
C ALA A 41 -8.21 -9.25 1.10
N ARG A 42 -7.56 -10.21 0.41
CA ARG A 42 -8.16 -11.51 0.05
C ARG A 42 -8.25 -12.51 1.21
N ARG A 43 -7.30 -12.46 2.15
CA ARG A 43 -7.16 -13.41 3.27
C ARG A 43 -7.93 -12.88 4.48
N GLU A 44 -9.17 -13.28 4.60
CA GLU A 44 -10.10 -12.79 5.61
C GLU A 44 -9.69 -13.18 7.04
N ASP A 45 -9.19 -14.40 7.23
CA ASP A 45 -8.64 -14.90 8.50
C ASP A 45 -7.50 -14.03 9.04
N LYS A 46 -6.58 -13.63 8.15
CA LYS A 46 -5.47 -12.75 8.52
C LYS A 46 -5.92 -11.30 8.76
N LEU A 47 -6.94 -10.84 8.02
CA LEU A 47 -7.52 -9.51 8.26
C LEU A 47 -8.17 -9.44 9.64
N GLU A 48 -8.95 -10.47 10.02
CA GLU A 48 -9.57 -10.51 11.36
C GLU A 48 -8.51 -10.55 12.46
N ALA A 49 -7.43 -11.30 12.31
CA ALA A 49 -6.32 -11.28 13.28
C ALA A 49 -5.75 -9.86 13.46
N VAL A 50 -5.52 -9.12 12.39
CA VAL A 50 -5.06 -7.72 12.46
C VAL A 50 -6.13 -6.82 13.11
N ALA A 51 -7.40 -7.02 12.76
CA ALA A 51 -8.50 -6.24 13.34
C ALA A 51 -8.66 -6.50 14.84
N GLU A 52 -8.49 -7.74 15.29
CA GLU A 52 -8.50 -8.10 16.72
C GLU A 52 -7.37 -7.42 17.50
N GLU A 53 -6.15 -7.40 16.95
CA GLU A 53 -5.04 -6.67 17.57
C GLU A 53 -5.34 -5.17 17.70
N ILE A 54 -5.91 -4.55 16.66
CA ILE A 54 -6.31 -3.14 16.69
C ILE A 54 -7.40 -2.90 17.74
N ARG A 55 -8.43 -3.75 17.79
CA ARG A 55 -9.54 -3.62 18.76
C ARG A 55 -9.06 -3.84 20.19
N ALA A 56 -8.16 -4.82 20.41
CA ALA A 56 -7.55 -5.06 21.71
C ALA A 56 -6.71 -3.87 22.21
N ALA A 57 -6.09 -3.12 21.29
CA ALA A 57 -5.40 -1.87 21.60
C ALA A 57 -6.34 -0.64 21.75
N GLY A 58 -7.68 -0.83 21.70
CA GLY A 58 -8.67 0.24 21.84
C GLY A 58 -8.99 1.00 20.55
N GLY A 59 -8.46 0.55 19.42
CA GLY A 59 -8.75 1.08 18.09
C GLY A 59 -10.08 0.57 17.51
N GLU A 60 -10.45 1.11 16.34
CA GLU A 60 -11.65 0.70 15.59
C GLU A 60 -11.25 0.16 14.22
N ALA A 61 -11.61 -1.09 13.92
CA ALA A 61 -11.28 -1.76 12.67
C ALA A 61 -12.49 -2.50 12.08
N THR A 62 -12.67 -2.34 10.77
CA THR A 62 -13.65 -3.06 9.96
C THR A 62 -12.92 -3.87 8.89
N VAL A 63 -13.33 -5.10 8.66
CA VAL A 63 -12.72 -6.00 7.68
C VAL A 63 -13.62 -6.12 6.45
N TYR A 64 -12.98 -6.04 5.28
CA TYR A 64 -13.61 -6.36 3.99
C TYR A 64 -12.73 -7.31 3.20
N LYS A 65 -13.28 -8.46 2.83
CA LYS A 65 -12.64 -9.33 1.83
C LYS A 65 -12.69 -8.62 0.48
N VAL A 66 -11.53 -8.23 -0.04
CA VAL A 66 -11.41 -7.49 -1.31
C VAL A 66 -10.25 -8.03 -2.12
N ASP A 67 -10.52 -8.43 -3.35
CA ASP A 67 -9.53 -8.58 -4.39
C ASP A 67 -9.51 -7.31 -5.25
N VAL A 68 -8.39 -6.60 -5.27
CA VAL A 68 -8.26 -5.35 -6.03
C VAL A 68 -8.31 -5.57 -7.56
N THR A 69 -8.24 -6.84 -8.00
CA THR A 69 -8.43 -7.22 -9.40
C THR A 69 -9.89 -7.47 -9.76
N SER A 70 -10.80 -7.51 -8.77
CA SER A 70 -12.25 -7.67 -8.93
C SER A 70 -12.96 -6.32 -8.87
N ASP A 71 -13.59 -5.91 -9.96
CA ASP A 71 -14.41 -4.69 -9.99
C ASP A 71 -15.58 -4.77 -9.00
N ASP A 72 -16.21 -5.94 -8.85
CA ASP A 72 -17.35 -6.14 -7.95
C ASP A 72 -16.95 -5.95 -6.48
N ASP A 73 -15.81 -6.51 -6.06
CA ASP A 73 -15.32 -6.36 -4.69
C ASP A 73 -15.00 -4.90 -4.36
N VAL A 74 -14.34 -4.22 -5.30
CA VAL A 74 -13.96 -2.81 -5.15
C VAL A 74 -15.21 -1.90 -5.11
N VAL A 75 -16.21 -2.17 -5.94
CA VAL A 75 -17.49 -1.44 -5.91
C VAL A 75 -18.24 -1.68 -4.60
N ALA A 76 -18.23 -2.92 -4.09
CA ALA A 76 -18.85 -3.25 -2.80
C ALA A 76 -18.18 -2.50 -1.65
N LEU A 77 -16.84 -2.47 -1.60
CA LEU A 77 -16.08 -1.68 -0.64
C LEU A 77 -16.46 -0.19 -0.69
N ALA A 78 -16.48 0.40 -1.88
CA ALA A 78 -16.79 1.81 -2.05
C ALA A 78 -18.22 2.18 -1.62
N LYS A 79 -19.18 1.28 -1.83
CA LYS A 79 -20.56 1.46 -1.36
C LYS A 79 -20.69 1.38 0.16
N ALA A 80 -19.90 0.50 0.79
CA ALA A 80 -19.90 0.34 2.23
C ALA A 80 -19.21 1.49 2.97
N GLU A 81 -18.28 2.19 2.29
CA GLU A 81 -17.49 3.26 2.88
C GLU A 81 -17.72 4.61 2.18
N PRO A 82 -18.84 5.30 2.49
CA PRO A 82 -19.21 6.57 1.86
C PRO A 82 -18.32 7.74 2.29
N ARG A 83 -17.54 7.56 3.35
CA ARG A 83 -16.59 8.55 3.87
C ARG A 83 -15.19 7.94 3.94
N VAL A 84 -14.23 8.54 3.25
CA VAL A 84 -12.82 8.16 3.28
C VAL A 84 -11.97 9.43 3.42
N ASP A 85 -11.16 9.50 4.46
CA ASP A 85 -10.21 10.60 4.69
C ASP A 85 -8.80 10.23 4.18
N VAL A 86 -8.45 8.93 4.23
CA VAL A 86 -7.16 8.39 3.79
C VAL A 86 -7.40 7.11 3.00
N LEU A 87 -6.82 7.01 1.83
CA LEU A 87 -6.69 5.75 1.07
C LEU A 87 -5.22 5.37 1.00
N VAL A 88 -4.89 4.14 1.41
CA VAL A 88 -3.57 3.54 1.21
C VAL A 88 -3.69 2.39 0.21
N ASN A 89 -3.25 2.64 -1.02
CA ASN A 89 -3.05 1.61 -2.04
C ASN A 89 -1.73 0.89 -1.72
N ASN A 90 -1.84 -0.23 -1.00
CA ASN A 90 -0.69 -1.07 -0.64
C ASN A 90 -0.81 -2.48 -1.21
N ALA A 91 -1.99 -2.91 -1.64
CA ALA A 91 -2.14 -4.19 -2.32
C ALA A 91 -1.30 -4.22 -3.60
N GLY A 92 -0.41 -5.19 -3.69
CA GLY A 92 0.49 -5.35 -4.83
C GLY A 92 1.39 -6.56 -4.62
N GLY A 93 2.27 -6.81 -5.60
CA GLY A 93 3.23 -7.90 -5.50
C GLY A 93 4.14 -8.02 -6.70
N ALA A 94 5.13 -8.89 -6.56
CA ALA A 94 6.00 -9.32 -7.64
C ALA A 94 5.89 -10.83 -7.82
N TRP A 95 6.13 -11.31 -9.03
CA TRP A 95 6.11 -12.72 -9.34
C TRP A 95 7.28 -13.09 -10.26
N GLY A 96 8.20 -13.87 -9.71
CA GLY A 96 9.39 -14.34 -10.42
C GLY A 96 10.53 -13.31 -10.56
N MET A 97 11.63 -13.76 -11.13
CA MET A 97 12.82 -12.99 -11.48
C MET A 97 13.45 -13.47 -12.79
N GLU A 98 12.64 -13.87 -13.73
CA GLU A 98 13.10 -14.35 -15.03
C GLU A 98 13.76 -13.21 -15.84
N SER A 99 14.73 -13.58 -16.69
CA SER A 99 15.25 -12.66 -17.71
C SER A 99 14.17 -12.30 -18.73
N VAL A 100 14.38 -11.26 -19.52
CA VAL A 100 13.43 -10.88 -20.59
C VAL A 100 13.28 -12.02 -21.60
N GLU A 101 14.36 -12.75 -21.91
CA GLU A 101 14.32 -13.92 -22.80
C GLU A 101 13.46 -15.07 -22.25
N GLY A 102 13.52 -15.31 -20.93
CA GLY A 102 12.72 -16.33 -20.24
C GLY A 102 11.41 -15.83 -19.66
N ALA A 103 10.93 -14.65 -20.09
CA ALA A 103 9.75 -14.01 -19.52
C ALA A 103 8.48 -14.86 -19.67
N VAL A 104 7.73 -14.97 -18.60
CA VAL A 104 6.42 -15.62 -18.55
C VAL A 104 5.34 -14.53 -18.58
N GLU A 105 4.64 -14.39 -19.72
CA GLU A 105 3.68 -13.31 -19.94
C GLU A 105 2.55 -13.27 -18.90
N GLU A 106 2.09 -14.41 -18.42
CA GLU A 106 1.06 -14.52 -17.38
C GLU A 106 1.50 -13.80 -16.08
N LYS A 107 2.75 -13.97 -15.66
CA LYS A 107 3.30 -13.28 -14.49
C LYS A 107 3.33 -11.77 -14.68
N TRP A 108 3.66 -11.30 -15.90
CA TRP A 108 3.65 -9.88 -16.22
C TRP A 108 2.24 -9.31 -16.19
N ARG A 109 1.26 -10.01 -16.79
CA ARG A 109 -0.16 -9.61 -16.76
C ARG A 109 -0.66 -9.51 -15.33
N TRP A 110 -0.36 -10.50 -14.49
CA TRP A 110 -0.73 -10.49 -13.09
C TRP A 110 -0.09 -9.30 -12.35
N MET A 111 1.22 -9.06 -12.52
CA MET A 111 1.89 -7.92 -11.88
C MET A 111 1.32 -6.58 -12.33
N TYR A 112 0.96 -6.46 -13.59
CA TYR A 112 0.31 -5.25 -14.11
C TYR A 112 -1.10 -5.09 -13.56
N ASP A 113 -1.88 -6.15 -13.54
CA ASP A 113 -3.27 -6.12 -13.07
C ASP A 113 -3.36 -5.77 -11.59
N VAL A 114 -2.56 -6.39 -10.72
CA VAL A 114 -2.62 -6.13 -9.29
C VAL A 114 -2.02 -4.77 -8.91
N ASN A 115 -0.85 -4.38 -9.46
CA ASN A 115 -0.17 -3.17 -9.05
C ASN A 115 -0.73 -1.91 -9.74
N VAL A 116 -1.06 -1.98 -11.03
CA VAL A 116 -1.49 -0.80 -11.82
C VAL A 116 -3.00 -0.70 -11.87
N LEU A 117 -3.67 -1.73 -12.42
CA LEU A 117 -5.13 -1.69 -12.56
C LEU A 117 -5.84 -1.81 -11.22
N GLY A 118 -5.30 -2.57 -10.26
CA GLY A 118 -5.83 -2.65 -8.91
C GLY A 118 -5.79 -1.29 -8.20
N THR A 119 -4.64 -0.61 -8.25
CA THR A 119 -4.50 0.77 -7.74
C THR A 119 -5.48 1.73 -8.43
N LEU A 120 -5.63 1.63 -9.75
CA LEU A 120 -6.60 2.44 -10.51
C LEU A 120 -8.04 2.17 -10.08
N ARG A 121 -8.46 0.89 -9.99
CA ARG A 121 -9.83 0.49 -9.63
C ARG A 121 -10.22 1.03 -8.25
N VAL A 122 -9.39 0.75 -7.24
CA VAL A 122 -9.64 1.18 -5.85
C VAL A 122 -9.68 2.70 -5.76
N THR A 123 -8.69 3.38 -6.34
CA THR A 123 -8.64 4.85 -6.33
C THR A 123 -9.87 5.44 -7.00
N ARG A 124 -10.22 5.00 -8.20
CA ARG A 124 -11.40 5.48 -8.96
C ARG A 124 -12.69 5.31 -8.16
N ALA A 125 -12.86 4.16 -7.50
CA ALA A 125 -14.08 3.86 -6.77
C ALA A 125 -14.23 4.71 -5.48
N LEU A 126 -13.11 5.00 -4.78
CA LEU A 126 -13.11 5.76 -3.52
C LEU A 126 -12.87 7.27 -3.72
N LEU A 127 -12.49 7.70 -4.93
CA LEU A 127 -12.20 9.11 -5.21
C LEU A 127 -13.38 10.05 -4.91
N PRO A 128 -14.65 9.72 -5.17
CA PRO A 128 -15.77 10.57 -4.77
C PRO A 128 -15.82 10.83 -3.26
N ALA A 129 -15.60 9.80 -2.43
CA ALA A 129 -15.56 9.93 -0.98
C ALA A 129 -14.36 10.77 -0.51
N LEU A 130 -13.18 10.58 -1.12
CA LEU A 130 -11.98 11.36 -0.83
C LEU A 130 -12.15 12.85 -1.18
N LYS A 131 -12.83 13.17 -2.28
CA LYS A 131 -13.13 14.57 -2.66
C LYS A 131 -13.99 15.26 -1.61
N THR A 132 -14.98 14.57 -1.01
CA THR A 132 -15.86 15.17 0.02
C THR A 132 -15.11 15.53 1.30
N THR A 133 -14.02 14.83 1.60
CA THR A 133 -13.22 15.04 2.81
C THR A 133 -11.98 15.92 2.58
N SER A 134 -11.67 16.28 1.33
CA SER A 134 -10.36 16.78 0.91
C SER A 134 -9.27 15.88 1.49
N GLY A 135 -9.38 14.58 1.22
CA GLY A 135 -8.59 13.51 1.78
C GLY A 135 -7.20 13.38 1.18
N ILE A 136 -6.62 12.20 1.34
CA ILE A 136 -5.32 11.87 0.76
C ILE A 136 -5.31 10.45 0.19
N VAL A 137 -4.69 10.27 -0.97
CA VAL A 137 -4.30 8.99 -1.53
C VAL A 137 -2.81 8.77 -1.30
N LEU A 138 -2.46 7.67 -0.65
CA LEU A 138 -1.07 7.21 -0.55
C LEU A 138 -0.94 5.90 -1.33
N THR A 139 0.10 5.80 -2.15
CA THR A 139 0.39 4.58 -2.90
C THR A 139 1.75 4.05 -2.47
N VAL A 140 1.78 2.78 -2.07
CA VAL A 140 3.04 2.08 -1.76
C VAL A 140 3.65 1.62 -3.08
N GLY A 141 4.47 2.49 -3.65
CA GLY A 141 5.27 2.24 -4.84
C GLY A 141 6.44 1.30 -4.56
N SER A 142 7.57 1.63 -5.10
CA SER A 142 8.85 0.94 -4.85
C SER A 142 9.98 1.73 -5.50
N ILE A 143 11.20 1.59 -5.00
CA ILE A 143 12.40 2.01 -5.76
C ILE A 143 12.45 1.35 -7.15
N ALA A 144 11.80 0.20 -7.33
CA ALA A 144 11.64 -0.49 -8.62
C ALA A 144 10.83 0.32 -9.66
N GLY A 145 10.09 1.34 -9.23
CA GLY A 145 9.41 2.31 -10.09
C GLY A 145 10.31 3.47 -10.55
N ARG A 146 11.55 3.55 -10.01
CA ARG A 146 12.52 4.60 -10.33
C ARG A 146 13.86 4.05 -10.82
N GLN A 147 14.18 2.83 -10.45
CA GLN A 147 15.43 2.16 -10.78
C GLN A 147 15.12 0.77 -11.31
N VAL A 148 15.93 0.29 -12.24
CA VAL A 148 15.78 -1.05 -12.81
C VAL A 148 16.90 -1.98 -12.31
N TYR A 149 16.60 -3.28 -12.27
CA TYR A 149 17.58 -4.30 -11.89
C TYR A 149 17.35 -5.59 -12.70
N THR A 150 18.41 -6.34 -12.88
CA THR A 150 18.38 -7.62 -13.62
C THR A 150 17.39 -8.61 -12.99
N GLY A 151 16.58 -9.26 -13.80
CA GLY A 151 15.53 -10.18 -13.37
C GLY A 151 14.26 -9.48 -12.84
N GLY A 152 14.25 -8.16 -12.77
CA GLY A 152 13.10 -7.40 -12.29
C GLY A 152 12.19 -6.85 -13.39
N ALA A 153 12.37 -7.20 -14.64
CA ALA A 153 11.77 -6.49 -15.77
C ALA A 153 10.25 -6.31 -15.65
N GLY A 154 9.48 -7.37 -15.35
CA GLY A 154 8.02 -7.30 -15.21
C GLY A 154 7.59 -6.43 -14.04
N TYR A 155 8.23 -6.59 -12.88
CA TYR A 155 7.91 -5.78 -11.70
C TYR A 155 8.34 -4.32 -11.86
N ASN A 156 9.54 -4.07 -12.44
CA ASN A 156 9.96 -2.71 -12.76
C ASN A 156 8.97 -2.02 -13.71
N ALA A 157 8.54 -2.71 -14.78
CA ALA A 157 7.58 -2.16 -15.72
C ALA A 157 6.24 -1.80 -15.03
N ALA A 158 5.71 -2.69 -14.19
CA ALA A 158 4.48 -2.44 -13.44
C ALA A 158 4.63 -1.24 -12.49
N LYS A 159 5.71 -1.17 -11.70
CA LYS A 159 5.91 -0.06 -10.75
C LYS A 159 6.22 1.28 -11.42
N HIS A 160 6.87 1.29 -12.59
CA HIS A 160 6.99 2.52 -13.39
C HIS A 160 5.63 2.99 -13.92
N ALA A 161 4.77 2.07 -14.36
CA ALA A 161 3.42 2.40 -14.79
C ALA A 161 2.53 2.90 -13.64
N GLU A 162 2.61 2.27 -12.47
CA GLU A 162 1.91 2.72 -11.24
C GLU A 162 2.34 4.13 -10.85
N ARG A 163 3.64 4.41 -10.86
CA ARG A 163 4.18 5.74 -10.61
C ARG A 163 3.60 6.79 -11.56
N ALA A 164 3.57 6.50 -12.87
CA ALA A 164 3.00 7.42 -13.86
C ALA A 164 1.52 7.72 -13.57
N LEU A 165 0.74 6.69 -13.18
CA LEU A 165 -0.65 6.85 -12.76
C LEU A 165 -0.78 7.79 -11.57
N VAL A 166 0.05 7.61 -10.53
CA VAL A 166 0.04 8.43 -9.31
C VAL A 166 0.41 9.89 -9.61
N GLU A 167 1.40 10.12 -10.47
CA GLU A 167 1.82 11.47 -10.87
C GLU A 167 0.71 12.22 -11.64
N VAL A 168 -0.02 11.52 -12.53
CA VAL A 168 -1.16 12.11 -13.26
C VAL A 168 -2.33 12.35 -12.32
N LEU A 169 -2.68 11.38 -11.46
CA LEU A 169 -3.76 11.53 -10.48
C LEU A 169 -3.57 12.81 -9.64
N ARG A 170 -2.34 13.08 -9.19
CA ARG A 170 -2.03 14.28 -8.40
C ARG A 170 -2.43 15.56 -9.12
N GLN A 171 -2.17 15.63 -10.42
CA GLN A 171 -2.53 16.81 -11.23
C GLN A 171 -4.04 16.94 -11.40
N GLU A 172 -4.73 15.82 -11.62
CA GLU A 172 -6.17 15.80 -11.87
C GLU A 172 -7.02 16.18 -10.66
N VAL A 173 -6.57 15.79 -9.44
CA VAL A 173 -7.36 15.98 -8.21
C VAL A 173 -6.94 17.18 -7.36
N ALA A 174 -5.93 17.92 -7.78
CA ALA A 174 -5.40 19.06 -7.03
C ALA A 174 -6.47 20.14 -6.77
N ALA A 175 -7.32 20.43 -7.76
CA ALA A 175 -8.41 21.39 -7.64
C ALA A 175 -9.52 20.94 -6.67
N ASP A 176 -9.64 19.63 -6.42
CA ASP A 176 -10.59 19.06 -5.44
C ASP A 176 -10.02 19.07 -4.00
N GLY A 177 -8.78 19.52 -3.83
CA GLY A 177 -8.10 19.55 -2.53
C GLY A 177 -7.66 18.16 -2.04
N VAL A 178 -7.67 17.14 -2.89
CA VAL A 178 -7.18 15.80 -2.57
C VAL A 178 -5.67 15.76 -2.73
N ARG A 179 -4.97 15.32 -1.69
CA ARG A 179 -3.51 15.13 -1.71
C ARG A 179 -3.17 13.76 -2.28
N VAL A 180 -2.03 13.65 -2.94
CA VAL A 180 -1.56 12.37 -3.50
C VAL A 180 -0.07 12.22 -3.23
N THR A 181 0.30 11.14 -2.54
CA THR A 181 1.67 10.84 -2.14
C THR A 181 2.06 9.43 -2.60
N GLU A 182 3.26 9.29 -3.13
CA GLU A 182 3.88 7.99 -3.40
C GLU A 182 4.94 7.70 -2.35
N ILE A 183 4.94 6.50 -1.78
CA ILE A 183 5.98 6.02 -0.87
C ILE A 183 6.73 4.91 -1.60
N ASP A 184 8.05 5.09 -1.81
CA ASP A 184 8.89 4.16 -2.57
C ASP A 184 9.87 3.43 -1.64
N PRO A 185 9.45 2.29 -1.03
CA PRO A 185 10.34 1.53 -0.20
C PRO A 185 11.44 0.83 -1.02
N GLY A 186 12.59 0.69 -0.40
CA GLY A 186 13.60 -0.27 -0.81
C GLY A 186 13.27 -1.68 -0.35
N ARG A 187 14.29 -2.39 0.13
CA ARG A 187 14.15 -3.74 0.67
C ARG A 187 13.48 -3.69 2.05
N VAL A 188 12.29 -4.26 2.15
CA VAL A 188 11.53 -4.41 3.40
C VAL A 188 11.41 -5.89 3.74
N HIS A 189 11.70 -6.28 4.96
CA HIS A 189 11.56 -7.66 5.42
C HIS A 189 10.08 -7.98 5.70
N THR A 190 9.44 -8.67 4.77
CA THR A 190 8.02 -9.07 4.80
C THR A 190 7.82 -10.37 4.01
N ASP A 191 6.58 -10.88 3.96
CA ASP A 191 6.20 -12.03 3.13
C ASP A 191 6.31 -11.77 1.60
N PHE A 192 6.68 -10.56 1.18
CA PHE A 192 6.75 -10.17 -0.23
C PHE A 192 7.66 -11.09 -1.05
N SER A 193 8.84 -11.41 -0.50
CA SER A 193 9.80 -12.30 -1.18
C SER A 193 9.28 -13.73 -1.25
N LEU A 194 8.54 -14.20 -0.25
CA LEU A 194 7.92 -15.52 -0.27
C LEU A 194 6.87 -15.63 -1.39
N VAL A 195 6.03 -14.61 -1.54
CA VAL A 195 5.06 -14.53 -2.66
C VAL A 195 5.76 -14.47 -4.00
N ARG A 196 6.82 -13.65 -4.12
CA ARG A 196 7.60 -13.50 -5.36
C ARG A 196 8.19 -14.81 -5.88
N PHE A 197 8.60 -15.68 -4.98
CA PHE A 197 9.25 -16.96 -5.31
C PHE A 197 8.34 -18.17 -5.11
N ASP A 198 7.02 -18.00 -5.25
CA ASP A 198 6.03 -19.10 -5.19
C ASP A 198 6.14 -19.97 -3.92
N GLY A 199 6.48 -19.37 -2.77
CA GLY A 199 6.65 -20.06 -1.50
C GLY A 199 8.04 -20.67 -1.28
N ASP A 200 9.00 -20.46 -2.16
CA ASP A 200 10.38 -20.92 -1.99
C ASP A 200 11.08 -20.12 -0.88
N GLU A 201 11.06 -20.67 0.33
CA GLU A 201 11.63 -20.05 1.53
C GLU A 201 13.13 -19.79 1.41
N THR A 202 13.86 -20.67 0.71
CA THR A 202 15.31 -20.52 0.52
C THR A 202 15.64 -19.31 -0.34
N LYS A 203 14.94 -19.14 -1.47
CA LYS A 203 15.12 -17.96 -2.31
C LYS A 203 14.63 -16.69 -1.61
N ALA A 204 13.53 -16.77 -0.88
CA ALA A 204 12.99 -15.65 -0.13
C ALA A 204 13.98 -15.17 0.94
N ALA A 205 14.54 -16.08 1.73
CA ALA A 205 15.53 -15.77 2.76
C ALA A 205 16.81 -15.17 2.19
N ALA A 206 17.28 -15.68 1.04
CA ALA A 206 18.50 -15.20 0.37
C ALA A 206 18.44 -13.71 -0.04
N VAL A 207 17.24 -13.12 -0.17
CA VAL A 207 17.07 -11.69 -0.43
C VAL A 207 17.58 -10.86 0.75
N TYR A 208 17.43 -11.36 1.96
CA TYR A 208 17.71 -10.65 3.21
C TYR A 208 19.06 -11.04 3.83
N ASP A 209 19.74 -12.04 3.27
CA ASP A 209 20.98 -12.57 3.82
C ASP A 209 22.11 -11.52 3.80
N GLY A 210 22.75 -11.33 4.96
CA GLY A 210 23.90 -10.45 5.15
C GLY A 210 23.62 -8.95 4.94
N VAL A 211 22.35 -8.51 4.99
CA VAL A 211 21.94 -7.11 4.82
C VAL A 211 20.89 -6.72 5.85
N GLU A 212 20.97 -5.49 6.33
CA GLU A 212 19.89 -4.89 7.13
C GLU A 212 18.76 -4.45 6.21
N SER A 213 17.53 -4.77 6.56
CA SER A 213 16.34 -4.42 5.76
C SER A 213 15.42 -3.53 6.58
N LEU A 214 14.64 -2.68 5.92
CA LEU A 214 13.54 -2.00 6.59
C LEU A 214 12.56 -3.03 7.15
N THR A 215 11.90 -2.67 8.24
CA THR A 215 10.72 -3.36 8.74
C THR A 215 9.45 -2.80 8.10
N ALA A 216 8.34 -3.51 8.26
CA ALA A 216 7.03 -3.00 7.87
C ALA A 216 6.66 -1.73 8.65
N ASP A 217 7.05 -1.66 9.92
CA ASP A 217 6.78 -0.52 10.80
C ASP A 217 7.52 0.75 10.36
N ASP A 218 8.78 0.65 9.89
CA ASP A 218 9.52 1.79 9.36
C ASP A 218 8.78 2.46 8.19
N VAL A 219 8.20 1.63 7.29
CA VAL A 219 7.45 2.15 6.14
C VAL A 219 6.09 2.71 6.57
N ALA A 220 5.41 2.03 7.51
CA ALA A 220 4.13 2.48 8.05
C ALA A 220 4.26 3.86 8.72
N ASP A 221 5.33 4.08 9.47
CA ASP A 221 5.64 5.37 10.11
C ASP A 221 5.71 6.51 9.10
N ILE A 222 6.40 6.29 7.99
CA ILE A 222 6.50 7.25 6.89
C ILE A 222 5.16 7.50 6.20
N ILE A 223 4.33 6.46 6.01
CA ILE A 223 2.98 6.58 5.44
C ILE A 223 2.11 7.45 6.35
N VAL A 224 2.07 7.15 7.65
CA VAL A 224 1.28 7.89 8.62
C VAL A 224 1.80 9.32 8.78
N PHE A 225 3.12 9.52 8.81
CA PHE A 225 3.72 10.85 8.77
C PHE A 225 3.21 11.66 7.58
N ALA A 226 3.25 11.13 6.36
CA ALA A 226 2.79 11.85 5.17
C ALA A 226 1.27 12.17 5.25
N ALA A 227 0.46 11.21 5.71
CA ALA A 227 -0.99 11.35 5.83
C ALA A 227 -1.41 12.46 6.80
N THR A 228 -0.69 12.57 7.93
CA THR A 228 -1.05 13.47 9.04
C THR A 228 -0.52 14.89 8.88
N ARG A 229 0.17 15.22 7.79
CA ARG A 229 0.59 16.61 7.53
C ARG A 229 -0.60 17.53 7.36
N PRO A 230 -0.47 18.82 7.67
CA PRO A 230 -1.51 19.83 7.45
C PRO A 230 -2.03 19.76 6.00
N LYS A 231 -3.33 19.97 5.78
CA LYS A 231 -3.98 19.86 4.45
C LYS A 231 -3.30 20.69 3.34
N ARG A 232 -2.64 21.79 3.67
CA ARG A 232 -1.89 22.63 2.73
C ARG A 232 -0.55 22.02 2.29
N VAL A 233 -0.12 20.92 2.90
CA VAL A 233 1.16 20.25 2.62
C VAL A 233 0.88 18.97 1.83
N ASN A 234 1.31 18.91 0.59
CA ASN A 234 1.41 17.69 -0.19
C ASN A 234 2.87 17.25 -0.24
N ILE A 235 3.13 16.00 0.06
CA ILE A 235 4.42 15.37 -0.15
C ILE A 235 4.28 14.52 -1.41
N ASP A 236 4.97 14.88 -2.47
CA ASP A 236 4.77 14.24 -3.77
C ASP A 236 5.25 12.79 -3.77
N PHE A 237 6.44 12.55 -3.22
CA PHE A 237 6.94 11.21 -2.99
C PHE A 237 7.98 11.18 -1.86
N LEU A 238 8.16 10.00 -1.27
CA LEU A 238 9.22 9.70 -0.31
C LEU A 238 9.86 8.37 -0.71
N GLN A 239 11.15 8.41 -1.03
CA GLN A 239 11.93 7.19 -1.19
C GLN A 239 12.59 6.84 0.14
N VAL A 240 12.37 5.61 0.61
CA VAL A 240 12.85 5.10 1.91
C VAL A 240 13.59 3.81 1.68
N THR A 241 14.89 3.81 1.94
CA THR A 241 15.76 2.65 1.71
C THR A 241 16.55 2.29 2.95
N PRO A 242 16.90 1.01 3.16
CA PRO A 242 17.93 0.67 4.13
C PRO A 242 19.20 1.45 3.86
N ILE A 243 19.94 1.78 4.90
CA ILE A 243 21.17 2.58 4.80
C ILE A 243 22.22 1.92 3.88
N ASP A 244 22.20 0.60 3.79
CA ASP A 244 23.11 -0.19 2.96
C ASP A 244 22.63 -0.36 1.51
N GLN A 245 21.42 0.09 1.17
CA GLN A 245 20.86 -0.02 -0.18
C GLN A 245 21.11 1.25 -0.99
N VAL A 246 22.29 1.36 -1.56
CA VAL A 246 22.67 2.46 -2.47
C VAL A 246 22.49 2.01 -3.91
N GLY A 247 21.48 2.56 -4.60
CA GLY A 247 21.05 2.08 -5.91
C GLY A 247 20.37 0.70 -5.85
N GLY A 248 20.15 0.07 -6.99
CA GLY A 248 19.50 -1.26 -7.07
C GLY A 248 20.39 -2.46 -6.68
N ALA A 249 21.64 -2.24 -6.27
CA ALA A 249 22.61 -3.29 -6.00
C ALA A 249 22.85 -3.49 -4.49
N LYS A 250 23.22 -4.73 -4.10
CA LYS A 250 23.77 -4.97 -2.76
C LYS A 250 25.10 -4.17 -2.63
N PRO A 251 25.38 -3.57 -1.45
CA PRO A 251 26.67 -2.94 -1.23
C PRO A 251 27.78 -4.00 -1.40
N LYS A 252 28.85 -3.62 -2.08
CA LYS A 252 30.06 -4.45 -2.10
C LYS A 252 30.70 -4.33 -0.71
N LYS A 253 30.79 -5.46 -0.02
CA LYS A 253 31.65 -5.57 1.18
C LYS A 253 33.10 -5.40 0.80
#